data_cdd367b79b76a2a258f680867cb8c942
#
_entry.id   cdd367b79b76a2a258f680867cb8c942
#
_cell.length_a   1.000
_cell.length_b   1.000
_cell.length_c   1.000
_cell.angle_alpha   90.00
_cell.angle_beta   90.00
_cell.angle_gamma   90.00
#
_symmetry.space_group_name_H-M   'P 1'
#
loop_
_entity.id
_entity.type
_entity.pdbx_description
1 polymer ?
#
loop_
_entity_poly.entity_id
_entity_poly.type
_entity_poly.pdbx_seq_one_letter_code
_entity_poly.pdbx_strand_id
1 'polypeptide(L)'
;MNKIFRHKILAGAMLFGVMFAGSSCQDEEGIRVTPETPYADKTLYEVIVGDPDLTDFVEVVNACGAHCADSLFNQSRVYTVWAPVNGTFNKDSIIAETVADSTGNSNRDLVFRSFVQAHVANHLVAANGTLEEDNTVLLLNNKNAIFAGDYKNGYTFSGVSLDPNNTNIRMKNGLLHKIVSPSEYKYSIWEYMKIAHGDTWSIDSVAQYLYSYNVTEFNEGQSIAGPIVNGEQTYIDSVFTTSNVWLDAWRGVGNINNEDSTYVVYVPTDSLWEKMVKHAESHYNYDFSFANMTEATKIERDSLRRYNARLHNLKYMSYSVNEQKHVASSDSAMPAYRGGKRALFAKADLEKNVIFEKELSNGIFKVVDAMPYKPTDLWHDTIFLEGENRSMWNWEEKDLPEEVEVLTAFKSQLNKDSMLLGAEVSGGQYFSYTKEAKNTAKFKIPKVLSAKYHVAIIFVPKNITNELVDKDKMLPNKLQVTVKQSPGQGSAIRLYDVQPLYNNPFKLDTMFLTTKTGEKAIIEPKYCEYYDGSAAKDYNLTLDVISLTGKDYDKVIRIDKIMFIPVLDSEE
;
A
#
# COMPACT_ATOMS: atom_id res chain seq x y z
N MET A 1 -20.78 25.97 26.09
CA MET A 1 -19.36 25.77 25.76
C MET A 1 -19.10 25.59 24.26
N ASN A 2 -20.00 26.07 23.38
CA ASN A 2 -19.95 25.81 21.92
C ASN A 2 -19.89 27.09 21.05
N LYS A 3 -19.52 28.23 21.56
CA LYS A 3 -19.40 29.47 20.75
C LYS A 3 -17.97 30.00 20.57
N ILE A 4 -17.00 29.48 21.32
CA ILE A 4 -15.60 29.96 21.26
C ILE A 4 -14.78 29.17 20.18
N PHE A 5 -15.21 27.97 19.81
CA PHE A 5 -14.48 27.14 18.81
C PHE A 5 -14.78 27.54 17.36
N ARG A 6 -15.91 28.16 17.06
CA ARG A 6 -16.26 28.58 15.69
C ARG A 6 -15.53 29.83 15.20
N HIS A 7 -15.09 30.70 16.07
CA HIS A 7 -14.37 31.93 15.66
C HIS A 7 -12.87 31.74 15.42
N LYS A 8 -12.25 30.70 15.98
CA LYS A 8 -10.82 30.42 15.73
C LYS A 8 -10.55 29.68 14.41
N ILE A 9 -11.52 28.94 13.89
CA ILE A 9 -11.39 28.23 12.61
C ILE A 9 -11.58 29.20 11.43
N LEU A 10 -12.42 30.23 11.56
CA LEU A 10 -12.61 31.26 10.51
C LEU A 10 -11.41 32.21 10.39
N ALA A 11 -10.73 32.51 11.50
CA ALA A 11 -9.54 33.39 11.47
C ALA A 11 -8.31 32.68 10.88
N GLY A 12 -8.19 31.35 11.04
CA GLY A 12 -7.13 30.55 10.42
C GLY A 12 -7.30 30.38 8.90
N ALA A 13 -8.55 30.26 8.43
CA ALA A 13 -8.84 30.13 7.01
C ALA A 13 -8.66 31.45 6.24
N MET A 14 -8.90 32.60 6.87
CA MET A 14 -8.66 33.90 6.23
C MET A 14 -7.17 34.28 6.18
N LEU A 15 -6.33 33.81 7.11
CA LEU A 15 -4.88 34.08 7.05
C LEU A 15 -4.17 33.23 5.98
N PHE A 16 -4.68 32.01 5.70
CA PHE A 16 -4.13 31.18 4.60
C PHE A 16 -4.58 31.66 3.21
N GLY A 17 -5.77 32.26 3.08
CA GLY A 17 -6.25 32.80 1.80
C GLY A 17 -5.53 34.07 1.32
N VAL A 18 -4.91 34.82 2.22
CA VAL A 18 -4.21 36.08 1.87
C VAL A 18 -2.74 35.83 1.50
N MET A 19 -2.11 34.72 1.92
CA MET A 19 -0.74 34.40 1.52
C MET A 19 -0.64 33.78 0.11
N PHE A 20 -1.70 33.21 -0.43
CA PHE A 20 -1.69 32.67 -1.81
C PHE A 20 -2.04 33.71 -2.88
N ALA A 21 -2.62 34.84 -2.52
CA ALA A 21 -2.93 35.92 -3.46
C ALA A 21 -1.78 36.89 -3.73
N GLY A 22 -0.67 36.77 -3.00
CA GLY A 22 0.48 37.68 -3.11
C GLY A 22 1.63 37.23 -4.00
N SER A 23 1.65 35.95 -4.45
CA SER A 23 2.74 35.42 -5.28
C SER A 23 2.39 35.21 -6.76
N SER A 24 1.14 35.50 -7.15
CA SER A 24 0.67 35.31 -8.53
C SER A 24 0.84 36.53 -9.46
N CYS A 25 1.36 37.65 -8.98
CA CYS A 25 1.37 38.90 -9.77
C CYS A 25 2.76 39.44 -10.09
N GLN A 26 3.84 38.69 -9.87
CA GLN A 26 5.19 39.22 -10.22
C GLN A 26 5.77 38.76 -11.55
N ASP A 27 5.18 37.76 -12.22
CA ASP A 27 5.76 37.17 -13.43
C ASP A 27 5.17 37.71 -14.74
N GLU A 28 4.09 38.49 -14.71
CA GLU A 28 3.50 39.02 -15.96
C GLU A 28 4.15 40.32 -16.51
N GLU A 29 4.93 41.02 -15.73
CA GLU A 29 5.55 42.29 -16.22
C GLU A 29 6.77 42.10 -17.14
N GLY A 30 7.31 40.87 -17.27
CA GLY A 30 8.49 40.60 -18.10
C GLY A 30 8.22 40.26 -19.56
N ILE A 31 7.00 39.91 -19.93
CA ILE A 31 6.70 39.39 -21.27
C ILE A 31 5.67 40.27 -21.97
N ARG A 32 6.04 41.51 -22.24
CA ARG A 32 5.33 42.31 -23.26
C ARG A 32 5.75 41.79 -24.63
N VAL A 33 4.84 41.12 -25.32
CA VAL A 33 5.00 40.86 -26.76
C VAL A 33 5.04 42.19 -27.46
N THR A 34 6.24 42.60 -27.87
CA THR A 34 6.37 43.80 -28.68
C THR A 34 6.04 43.48 -30.14
N PRO A 35 5.51 44.44 -30.93
CA PRO A 35 5.22 44.21 -32.34
C PRO A 35 6.44 43.79 -33.19
N GLU A 36 7.63 43.91 -32.67
CA GLU A 36 8.89 43.55 -33.32
C GLU A 36 9.27 42.07 -33.13
N THR A 37 8.48 41.26 -32.39
CA THR A 37 8.76 39.83 -32.22
C THR A 37 8.30 39.09 -33.49
N PRO A 38 9.16 38.35 -34.21
CA PRO A 38 8.87 37.79 -35.54
C PRO A 38 7.65 36.85 -35.59
N TYR A 39 7.22 36.32 -34.44
CA TYR A 39 6.13 35.34 -34.34
C TYR A 39 5.04 35.75 -33.34
N ALA A 40 4.91 37.06 -33.04
CA ALA A 40 3.95 37.54 -32.01
C ALA A 40 2.47 37.15 -32.28
N ASP A 41 2.11 37.02 -33.53
CA ASP A 41 0.73 36.70 -34.00
C ASP A 41 0.52 35.19 -34.23
N LYS A 42 1.57 34.38 -34.20
CA LYS A 42 1.51 32.93 -34.43
C LYS A 42 1.42 32.14 -33.15
N THR A 43 0.77 30.99 -33.22
CA THR A 43 0.73 30.01 -32.11
C THR A 43 2.00 29.16 -32.08
N LEU A 44 2.26 28.51 -30.96
CA LEU A 44 3.32 27.49 -30.86
C LEU A 44 3.17 26.42 -31.95
N TYR A 45 1.94 25.96 -32.20
CA TYR A 45 1.66 24.97 -33.24
C TYR A 45 2.11 25.44 -34.62
N GLU A 46 1.70 26.64 -35.04
CA GLU A 46 2.06 27.19 -36.35
C GLU A 46 3.58 27.36 -36.56
N VAL A 47 4.28 27.69 -35.48
CA VAL A 47 5.75 27.87 -35.55
C VAL A 47 6.45 26.52 -35.53
N ILE A 48 6.12 25.65 -34.61
CA ILE A 48 6.79 24.33 -34.48
C ILE A 48 6.58 23.47 -35.72
N VAL A 49 5.34 23.41 -36.27
CA VAL A 49 5.04 22.63 -37.48
C VAL A 49 5.67 23.25 -38.73
N GLY A 50 5.81 24.59 -38.78
CA GLY A 50 6.46 25.29 -39.89
C GLY A 50 8.00 25.35 -39.83
N ASP A 51 8.61 24.86 -38.75
CA ASP A 51 10.05 24.94 -38.54
C ASP A 51 10.77 23.71 -39.16
N PRO A 52 11.66 23.92 -40.18
CA PRO A 52 12.32 22.80 -40.85
C PRO A 52 13.30 22.03 -39.93
N ASP A 53 13.76 22.64 -38.83
CA ASP A 53 14.67 22.00 -37.88
C ASP A 53 13.94 21.10 -36.84
N LEU A 54 12.62 21.12 -36.80
CA LEU A 54 11.79 20.43 -35.79
C LEU A 54 10.87 19.33 -36.36
N THR A 55 11.08 18.97 -37.63
CA THR A 55 10.22 17.97 -38.30
C THR A 55 10.19 16.62 -37.60
N ASP A 56 11.34 16.14 -37.08
CA ASP A 56 11.46 14.90 -36.33
C ASP A 56 10.66 14.93 -35.03
N PHE A 57 10.71 16.06 -34.30
CA PHE A 57 9.92 16.27 -33.08
C PHE A 57 8.42 16.27 -33.39
N VAL A 58 8.00 16.97 -34.45
CA VAL A 58 6.59 17.01 -34.89
C VAL A 58 6.07 15.64 -35.28
N GLU A 59 6.87 14.82 -35.97
CA GLU A 59 6.49 13.44 -36.35
C GLU A 59 6.23 12.57 -35.12
N VAL A 60 7.06 12.67 -34.09
CA VAL A 60 6.84 11.92 -32.82
C VAL A 60 5.58 12.42 -32.11
N VAL A 61 5.38 13.75 -32.03
CA VAL A 61 4.16 14.32 -31.43
C VAL A 61 2.90 13.82 -32.14
N ASN A 62 2.90 13.81 -33.49
CA ASN A 62 1.78 13.32 -34.29
C ASN A 62 1.54 11.82 -34.13
N ALA A 63 2.59 11.01 -33.97
CA ALA A 63 2.49 9.57 -33.75
C ALA A 63 1.83 9.24 -32.40
N CYS A 64 1.89 10.13 -31.42
CA CYS A 64 1.20 9.99 -30.14
C CYS A 64 -0.33 10.15 -30.26
N GLY A 65 -0.83 10.67 -31.39
CA GLY A 65 -2.27 10.78 -31.70
C GLY A 65 -2.58 12.00 -32.56
N ALA A 66 -3.55 11.89 -33.45
CA ALA A 66 -3.89 12.92 -34.44
C ALA A 66 -4.25 14.29 -33.83
N HIS A 67 -4.57 14.35 -32.55
CA HIS A 67 -4.95 15.57 -31.85
C HIS A 67 -3.87 16.09 -30.90
N CYS A 68 -2.77 15.37 -30.69
CA CYS A 68 -1.78 15.76 -29.67
C CYS A 68 -1.10 17.10 -30.00
N ALA A 69 -0.64 17.29 -31.25
CA ALA A 69 0.01 18.53 -31.63
C ALA A 69 -0.93 19.72 -31.64
N ASP A 70 -2.12 19.55 -32.26
CA ASP A 70 -3.11 20.61 -32.36
C ASP A 70 -3.70 20.95 -30.98
N SER A 71 -4.14 19.98 -30.23
CA SER A 71 -4.71 20.20 -28.90
C SER A 71 -3.71 20.73 -27.90
N LEU A 72 -2.42 20.36 -28.01
CA LEU A 72 -1.39 20.80 -27.08
C LEU A 72 -0.89 22.21 -27.41
N PHE A 73 -0.58 22.51 -28.69
CA PHE A 73 0.13 23.73 -29.04
C PHE A 73 -0.71 24.83 -29.67
N ASN A 74 -1.98 24.53 -30.04
CA ASN A 74 -2.87 25.49 -30.70
C ASN A 74 -3.86 26.17 -29.73
N GLN A 75 -3.80 25.88 -28.46
CA GLN A 75 -4.73 26.41 -27.47
C GLN A 75 -4.38 27.81 -26.98
N SER A 76 -5.34 28.46 -26.32
CA SER A 76 -5.14 29.72 -25.61
C SER A 76 -4.29 29.60 -24.33
N ARG A 77 -3.93 28.39 -23.92
CA ARG A 77 -3.03 28.14 -22.80
C ARG A 77 -1.60 28.51 -23.17
N VAL A 78 -0.87 28.93 -22.17
CA VAL A 78 0.52 29.33 -22.33
C VAL A 78 1.43 28.15 -22.02
N TYR A 79 2.38 27.87 -22.91
CA TYR A 79 3.36 26.80 -22.75
C TYR A 79 4.78 27.30 -22.99
N THR A 80 5.75 26.57 -22.41
CA THR A 80 7.14 26.61 -22.84
C THR A 80 7.53 25.25 -23.39
N VAL A 81 8.13 25.24 -24.57
CA VAL A 81 8.57 24.00 -25.24
C VAL A 81 10.08 24.02 -25.42
N TRP A 82 10.75 22.95 -25.00
CA TRP A 82 12.16 22.67 -25.29
C TRP A 82 12.23 21.61 -26.39
N ALA A 83 12.21 22.04 -27.64
CA ALA A 83 12.13 21.12 -28.77
C ALA A 83 13.52 20.65 -29.22
N PRO A 84 13.81 19.34 -29.22
CA PRO A 84 15.04 18.79 -29.76
C PRO A 84 15.09 18.92 -31.27
N VAL A 85 16.27 19.34 -31.81
CA VAL A 85 16.42 19.52 -33.24
C VAL A 85 16.61 18.21 -33.99
N ASN A 86 16.30 18.24 -35.29
CA ASN A 86 16.35 17.07 -36.18
C ASN A 86 17.70 16.34 -36.15
N GLY A 87 17.67 15.03 -36.30
CA GLY A 87 18.85 14.19 -36.42
C GLY A 87 19.61 13.97 -35.11
N THR A 88 19.10 14.48 -33.98
CA THR A 88 19.74 14.31 -32.67
C THR A 88 19.17 13.12 -31.86
N PHE A 89 18.15 12.47 -32.40
CA PHE A 89 17.52 11.29 -31.82
C PHE A 89 16.94 10.37 -32.91
N ASN A 90 16.72 9.10 -32.57
CA ASN A 90 16.13 8.14 -33.48
C ASN A 90 14.59 8.21 -33.39
N LYS A 91 13.96 9.08 -34.18
CA LYS A 91 12.51 9.25 -34.21
C LYS A 91 11.77 7.96 -34.59
N ASP A 92 12.33 7.16 -35.54
CA ASP A 92 11.66 5.96 -36.04
C ASP A 92 11.54 4.91 -34.93
N SER A 93 12.55 4.79 -34.06
CA SER A 93 12.49 3.92 -32.89
C SER A 93 11.42 4.38 -31.91
N ILE A 94 11.32 5.68 -31.64
CA ILE A 94 10.32 6.24 -30.73
C ILE A 94 8.90 6.08 -31.30
N ILE A 95 8.73 6.33 -32.61
CA ILE A 95 7.44 6.17 -33.29
C ILE A 95 7.01 4.69 -33.30
N ALA A 96 7.94 3.77 -33.48
CA ALA A 96 7.64 2.34 -33.44
C ALA A 96 7.00 1.89 -32.12
N GLU A 97 7.39 2.50 -30.98
CA GLU A 97 6.79 2.22 -29.67
C GLU A 97 5.32 2.69 -29.56
N THR A 98 4.89 3.65 -30.41
CA THR A 98 3.49 4.13 -30.40
C THR A 98 2.55 3.19 -31.16
N VAL A 99 3.08 2.27 -31.94
CA VAL A 99 2.29 1.32 -32.75
C VAL A 99 1.81 0.17 -31.87
N ALA A 100 0.53 -0.18 -32.00
CA ALA A 100 0.00 -1.33 -31.28
C ALA A 100 0.60 -2.64 -31.77
N ASP A 101 0.94 -3.53 -30.84
CA ASP A 101 1.38 -4.89 -31.14
C ASP A 101 0.20 -5.77 -31.64
N SER A 102 0.48 -7.04 -31.92
CA SER A 102 -0.53 -8.01 -32.37
C SER A 102 -1.66 -8.28 -31.36
N THR A 103 -1.47 -7.88 -30.10
CA THR A 103 -2.47 -7.99 -29.02
C THR A 103 -3.27 -6.70 -28.79
N GLY A 104 -2.95 -5.63 -29.53
CA GLY A 104 -3.58 -4.32 -29.42
C GLY A 104 -2.97 -3.41 -28.34
N ASN A 105 -1.89 -3.83 -27.67
CA ASN A 105 -1.17 -3.00 -26.71
C ASN A 105 -0.21 -2.04 -27.42
N SER A 106 -0.18 -0.79 -26.98
CA SER A 106 0.81 0.20 -27.45
C SER A 106 1.37 0.98 -26.27
N ASN A 107 2.59 1.49 -26.42
CA ASN A 107 3.18 2.39 -25.45
C ASN A 107 2.96 3.87 -25.78
N ARG A 108 1.93 4.18 -26.59
CA ARG A 108 1.62 5.55 -27.04
C ARG A 108 1.58 6.55 -25.88
N ASP A 109 0.82 6.25 -24.83
CA ASP A 109 0.69 7.13 -23.68
C ASP A 109 2.03 7.32 -22.93
N LEU A 110 2.84 6.24 -22.89
CA LEU A 110 4.17 6.32 -22.28
C LEU A 110 5.10 7.19 -23.12
N VAL A 111 5.10 7.06 -24.45
CA VAL A 111 5.87 7.91 -25.36
C VAL A 111 5.41 9.36 -25.27
N PHE A 112 4.12 9.62 -25.26
CA PHE A 112 3.58 10.97 -25.08
C PHE A 112 4.09 11.58 -23.77
N ARG A 113 4.05 10.84 -22.68
CA ARG A 113 4.50 11.29 -21.37
C ARG A 113 6.02 11.43 -21.28
N SER A 114 6.77 10.46 -21.80
CA SER A 114 8.24 10.39 -21.66
C SER A 114 8.99 11.26 -22.66
N PHE A 115 8.43 11.51 -23.83
CA PHE A 115 9.07 12.32 -24.85
C PHE A 115 8.38 13.68 -25.02
N VAL A 116 7.07 13.74 -25.29
CA VAL A 116 6.42 15.01 -25.59
C VAL A 116 6.26 15.86 -24.32
N GLN A 117 5.55 15.34 -23.32
CA GLN A 117 5.29 16.07 -22.07
C GLN A 117 6.56 16.35 -21.25
N ALA A 118 7.61 15.54 -21.44
CA ALA A 118 8.92 15.74 -20.83
C ALA A 118 9.68 16.98 -21.36
N HIS A 119 9.20 17.56 -22.45
CA HIS A 119 9.80 18.74 -23.07
C HIS A 119 8.87 19.97 -23.05
N VAL A 120 7.78 19.92 -22.26
CA VAL A 120 6.77 20.98 -22.22
C VAL A 120 6.42 21.35 -20.79
N ALA A 121 6.41 22.66 -20.48
CA ALA A 121 5.85 23.21 -19.25
C ALA A 121 4.57 24.01 -19.57
N ASN A 122 3.62 24.04 -18.62
CA ASN A 122 2.34 24.75 -18.75
C ASN A 122 2.39 26.22 -18.28
N HIS A 123 3.58 26.81 -18.26
CA HIS A 123 3.81 28.19 -17.88
C HIS A 123 5.01 28.74 -18.68
N LEU A 124 5.21 30.07 -18.63
CA LEU A 124 6.32 30.69 -19.31
C LEU A 124 7.60 30.55 -18.51
N VAL A 125 8.62 29.98 -19.15
CA VAL A 125 9.96 29.79 -18.58
C VAL A 125 10.98 30.37 -19.54
N ALA A 126 11.49 31.57 -19.25
CA ALA A 126 12.48 32.24 -20.10
C ALA A 126 13.90 31.92 -19.65
N ALA A 127 14.80 31.70 -20.61
CA ALA A 127 16.23 31.66 -20.39
C ALA A 127 16.71 33.13 -20.19
N ASN A 128 16.70 33.57 -18.93
CA ASN A 128 16.98 34.97 -18.59
C ASN A 128 17.74 35.05 -17.27
N GLY A 129 18.73 35.96 -17.22
CA GLY A 129 19.56 36.14 -16.03
C GLY A 129 20.46 34.93 -15.72
N THR A 130 20.74 34.73 -14.45
CA THR A 130 21.45 33.56 -13.94
C THR A 130 20.42 32.62 -13.30
N LEU A 131 20.35 31.39 -13.80
CA LEU A 131 19.55 30.32 -13.26
C LEU A 131 20.47 29.34 -12.51
N GLU A 132 20.23 29.14 -11.24
CA GLU A 132 21.04 28.28 -10.38
C GLU A 132 20.98 26.80 -10.84
N GLU A 133 21.98 26.01 -10.46
CA GLU A 133 22.11 24.61 -10.87
C GLU A 133 20.97 23.71 -10.35
N ASP A 134 20.23 24.12 -9.31
CA ASP A 134 19.10 23.44 -8.71
C ASP A 134 17.74 24.06 -9.10
N ASN A 135 17.74 25.05 -10.00
CA ASN A 135 16.48 25.64 -10.46
C ASN A 135 15.65 24.62 -11.24
N THR A 136 14.45 24.33 -10.74
CA THR A 136 13.55 23.31 -11.29
C THR A 136 12.36 23.91 -11.99
N VAL A 137 11.93 23.25 -13.05
CA VAL A 137 10.73 23.55 -13.83
C VAL A 137 9.79 22.35 -13.79
N LEU A 138 8.54 22.54 -13.40
CA LEU A 138 7.53 21.52 -13.45
C LEU A 138 7.01 21.34 -14.88
N LEU A 139 7.15 20.12 -15.40
CA LEU A 139 6.73 19.73 -16.74
C LEU A 139 5.30 19.18 -16.77
N LEU A 140 4.73 19.07 -17.98
CA LEU A 140 3.36 18.52 -18.17
C LEU A 140 3.18 17.08 -17.69
N ASN A 141 4.26 16.31 -17.63
CA ASN A 141 4.25 14.94 -17.09
C ASN A 141 4.34 14.88 -15.57
N ASN A 142 4.24 16.03 -14.88
CA ASN A 142 4.40 16.19 -13.42
C ASN A 142 5.79 15.83 -12.89
N LYS A 143 6.82 15.83 -13.75
CA LYS A 143 8.22 15.69 -13.32
C LYS A 143 8.90 17.05 -13.28
N ASN A 144 9.91 17.15 -12.46
CA ASN A 144 10.77 18.32 -12.39
C ASN A 144 11.96 18.16 -13.32
N ALA A 145 12.22 19.17 -14.16
CA ALA A 145 13.42 19.28 -14.97
C ALA A 145 14.32 20.40 -14.41
N ILE A 146 15.63 20.22 -14.48
CA ILE A 146 16.58 21.27 -14.13
C ILE A 146 16.72 22.20 -15.33
N PHE A 147 16.53 23.52 -15.10
CA PHE A 147 16.77 24.55 -16.11
C PHE A 147 17.74 25.54 -15.54
N ALA A 148 19.01 25.48 -15.95
CA ALA A 148 20.12 26.16 -15.34
C ALA A 148 21.00 26.88 -16.37
N GLY A 149 21.87 27.80 -15.91
CA GLY A 149 22.85 28.47 -16.72
C GLY A 149 22.75 29.98 -16.71
N ASP A 150 23.54 30.61 -17.53
CA ASP A 150 23.58 32.04 -17.66
C ASP A 150 23.86 32.48 -19.10
N TYR A 151 23.74 33.76 -19.32
CA TYR A 151 23.91 34.36 -20.64
C TYR A 151 25.36 34.29 -21.17
N LYS A 152 26.40 34.08 -20.31
CA LYS A 152 27.78 33.94 -20.71
C LYS A 152 28.17 32.52 -21.07
N ASN A 153 27.69 31.57 -20.31
CA ASN A 153 28.05 30.15 -20.41
C ASN A 153 27.00 29.33 -21.18
N GLY A 154 25.84 29.94 -21.47
CA GLY A 154 24.72 29.29 -22.09
C GLY A 154 23.78 28.67 -21.05
N TYR A 155 22.60 28.22 -21.49
CA TYR A 155 21.59 27.58 -20.67
C TYR A 155 21.49 26.11 -21.01
N THR A 156 21.09 25.32 -20.02
CA THR A 156 20.87 23.89 -20.16
C THR A 156 19.49 23.51 -19.64
N PHE A 157 18.84 22.58 -20.31
CA PHE A 157 17.59 21.94 -19.88
C PHE A 157 17.87 20.46 -19.61
N SER A 158 17.72 20.04 -18.35
CA SER A 158 18.09 18.68 -17.88
C SER A 158 19.49 18.25 -18.35
N GLY A 159 20.47 19.17 -18.29
CA GLY A 159 21.85 18.94 -18.72
C GLY A 159 22.09 19.06 -20.23
N VAL A 160 21.03 19.24 -21.04
CA VAL A 160 21.14 19.43 -22.49
C VAL A 160 21.24 20.93 -22.83
N SER A 161 22.21 21.31 -23.65
CA SER A 161 22.41 22.70 -24.03
C SER A 161 21.30 23.24 -24.93
N LEU A 162 20.88 24.47 -24.67
CA LEU A 162 20.03 25.22 -25.59
C LEU A 162 20.84 25.74 -26.78
N ASP A 163 20.19 25.82 -27.94
CA ASP A 163 20.74 26.56 -29.07
C ASP A 163 20.69 28.07 -28.78
N PRO A 164 21.84 28.78 -28.67
CA PRO A 164 21.85 30.18 -28.27
C PRO A 164 21.15 31.10 -29.28
N ASN A 165 21.06 30.70 -30.56
CA ASN A 165 20.40 31.47 -31.60
C ASN A 165 18.87 31.23 -31.66
N ASN A 166 18.41 30.15 -31.05
CA ASN A 166 17.03 29.69 -31.07
C ASN A 166 16.47 29.49 -29.65
N THR A 167 16.80 30.44 -28.78
CA THR A 167 16.32 30.47 -27.38
C THR A 167 15.38 31.67 -27.18
N ASN A 168 14.37 31.53 -26.32
CA ASN A 168 13.33 32.53 -26.04
C ASN A 168 12.55 33.00 -27.29
N ILE A 169 12.29 32.11 -28.22
CA ILE A 169 11.43 32.43 -29.37
C ILE A 169 9.99 32.60 -28.87
N ARG A 170 9.48 33.83 -28.96
CA ARG A 170 8.19 34.22 -28.42
C ARG A 170 7.07 34.08 -29.44
N MET A 171 5.95 33.52 -29.00
CA MET A 171 4.74 33.34 -29.78
C MET A 171 3.52 33.81 -28.99
N LYS A 172 2.37 33.87 -29.65
CA LYS A 172 1.09 34.30 -29.06
C LYS A 172 0.73 33.55 -27.78
N ASN A 173 1.02 32.26 -27.73
CA ASN A 173 0.64 31.37 -26.61
C ASN A 173 1.85 30.65 -26.01
N GLY A 174 3.06 31.20 -26.06
CA GLY A 174 4.19 30.59 -25.36
C GLY A 174 5.57 30.96 -25.78
N LEU A 175 6.53 30.17 -25.32
CA LEU A 175 7.95 30.24 -25.62
C LEU A 175 8.43 28.91 -26.23
N LEU A 176 9.35 29.04 -27.19
CA LEU A 176 10.09 27.92 -27.75
C LEU A 176 11.58 28.10 -27.50
N HIS A 177 12.20 27.04 -27.02
CA HIS A 177 13.64 26.87 -26.96
C HIS A 177 14.02 25.66 -27.81
N LYS A 178 14.98 25.81 -28.74
CA LYS A 178 15.56 24.64 -29.39
C LYS A 178 16.68 24.07 -28.52
N ILE A 179 16.72 22.77 -28.37
CA ILE A 179 17.78 22.05 -27.64
C ILE A 179 18.54 21.12 -28.58
N VAL A 180 19.82 20.93 -28.29
CA VAL A 180 20.76 20.22 -29.19
C VAL A 180 20.55 18.69 -29.20
N SER A 181 19.77 18.14 -28.26
CA SER A 181 19.33 16.76 -28.23
C SER A 181 18.12 16.64 -27.27
N PRO A 182 17.32 15.57 -27.30
CA PRO A 182 16.30 15.38 -26.29
C PRO A 182 16.93 15.20 -24.91
N SER A 183 16.22 15.65 -23.88
CA SER A 183 16.58 15.37 -22.50
C SER A 183 16.34 13.90 -22.18
N GLU A 184 17.20 13.31 -21.34
CA GLU A 184 16.99 11.95 -20.86
C GLU A 184 15.74 11.88 -19.97
N TYR A 185 14.81 11.00 -20.33
CA TYR A 185 13.65 10.76 -19.50
C TYR A 185 13.97 9.74 -18.41
N LYS A 186 13.91 10.18 -17.16
CA LYS A 186 14.00 9.27 -16.03
C LYS A 186 12.61 8.77 -15.66
N TYR A 187 12.37 7.50 -15.90
CA TYR A 187 11.11 6.84 -15.52
C TYR A 187 10.94 6.83 -14.00
N SER A 188 9.71 6.95 -13.51
CA SER A 188 9.38 6.56 -12.13
C SER A 188 9.47 5.03 -12.00
N ILE A 189 9.51 4.53 -10.76
CA ILE A 189 9.47 3.08 -10.49
C ILE A 189 8.23 2.45 -11.14
N TRP A 190 7.08 3.10 -11.00
CA TRP A 190 5.83 2.63 -11.60
C TRP A 190 5.91 2.55 -13.13
N GLU A 191 6.35 3.61 -13.78
CA GLU A 191 6.47 3.65 -15.25
C GLU A 191 7.47 2.60 -15.76
N TYR A 192 8.61 2.46 -15.05
CA TYR A 192 9.65 1.52 -15.45
C TYR A 192 9.19 0.05 -15.37
N MET A 193 8.37 -0.31 -14.40
CA MET A 193 7.82 -1.66 -14.28
C MET A 193 7.09 -2.14 -15.54
N LYS A 194 6.54 -1.23 -16.35
CA LYS A 194 5.83 -1.57 -17.60
C LYS A 194 6.75 -2.07 -18.70
N ILE A 195 8.01 -1.62 -18.67
CA ILE A 195 9.02 -1.90 -19.72
C ILE A 195 10.23 -2.67 -19.19
N ALA A 196 10.23 -2.99 -17.90
CA ALA A 196 11.35 -3.67 -17.26
C ALA A 196 11.40 -5.15 -17.66
N HIS A 197 12.43 -5.52 -18.40
CA HIS A 197 12.76 -6.89 -18.76
C HIS A 197 14.27 -7.06 -18.89
N GLY A 198 14.75 -8.27 -18.81
CA GLY A 198 16.13 -8.64 -19.06
C GLY A 198 16.20 -9.90 -19.91
N ASP A 199 17.38 -10.22 -20.40
CA ASP A 199 17.59 -11.41 -21.24
C ASP A 199 17.28 -12.73 -20.49
N THR A 200 17.40 -12.72 -19.17
CA THR A 200 17.28 -13.93 -18.31
C THR A 200 16.21 -13.81 -17.23
N TRP A 201 15.52 -12.69 -17.14
CA TRP A 201 14.47 -12.46 -16.14
C TRP A 201 13.31 -11.64 -16.71
N SER A 202 12.13 -11.88 -16.21
CA SER A 202 10.91 -11.10 -16.45
C SER A 202 10.16 -10.87 -15.14
N ILE A 203 9.39 -9.77 -15.10
CA ILE A 203 8.47 -9.40 -14.03
C ILE A 203 7.05 -9.17 -14.57
N ASP A 204 6.75 -9.66 -15.75
CA ASP A 204 5.51 -9.39 -16.47
C ASP A 204 4.27 -9.77 -15.65
N SER A 205 4.33 -10.89 -14.94
CA SER A 205 3.22 -11.37 -14.10
C SER A 205 2.86 -10.39 -12.99
N VAL A 206 3.86 -9.81 -12.31
CA VAL A 206 3.65 -8.81 -11.26
C VAL A 206 3.16 -7.50 -11.86
N ALA A 207 3.83 -7.03 -12.91
CA ALA A 207 3.50 -5.79 -13.59
C ALA A 207 2.07 -5.84 -14.14
N GLN A 208 1.70 -6.86 -14.90
CA GLN A 208 0.35 -7.04 -15.45
C GLN A 208 -0.70 -7.10 -14.35
N TYR A 209 -0.42 -7.83 -13.25
CA TYR A 209 -1.34 -7.87 -12.12
C TYR A 209 -1.57 -6.49 -11.53
N LEU A 210 -0.52 -5.73 -11.26
CA LEU A 210 -0.63 -4.37 -10.72
C LEU A 210 -1.38 -3.44 -11.68
N TYR A 211 -1.01 -3.44 -12.96
CA TYR A 211 -1.65 -2.58 -13.98
C TYR A 211 -3.10 -2.97 -14.29
N SER A 212 -3.50 -4.23 -14.09
CA SER A 212 -4.89 -4.67 -14.29
C SER A 212 -5.90 -3.96 -13.39
N TYR A 213 -5.44 -3.29 -12.33
CA TYR A 213 -6.25 -2.48 -11.42
C TYR A 213 -6.24 -0.99 -11.76
N ASN A 214 -5.68 -0.59 -12.89
CA ASN A 214 -5.79 0.79 -13.36
C ASN A 214 -7.25 1.10 -13.73
N VAL A 215 -7.78 2.16 -13.13
CA VAL A 215 -9.08 2.72 -13.46
C VAL A 215 -8.86 4.12 -13.99
N THR A 216 -9.22 4.34 -15.25
CA THR A 216 -9.11 5.65 -15.89
C THR A 216 -10.50 6.27 -15.97
N GLU A 217 -10.66 7.42 -15.32
CA GLU A 217 -11.93 8.14 -15.25
C GLU A 217 -11.76 9.55 -15.81
N PHE A 218 -12.82 10.04 -16.45
CA PHE A 218 -12.88 11.42 -16.90
C PHE A 218 -12.91 12.37 -15.69
N ASN A 219 -11.99 13.35 -15.69
CA ASN A 219 -11.89 14.34 -14.63
C ASN A 219 -12.51 15.66 -15.08
N GLU A 220 -13.79 15.85 -14.79
CA GLU A 220 -14.52 17.05 -15.13
C GLU A 220 -13.89 18.31 -14.53
N GLY A 221 -13.42 18.25 -13.30
CA GLY A 221 -12.86 19.39 -12.58
C GLY A 221 -11.53 19.89 -13.15
N GLN A 222 -10.78 19.05 -13.87
CA GLN A 222 -9.53 19.41 -14.54
C GLN A 222 -9.71 19.65 -16.04
N SER A 223 -10.86 19.26 -16.61
CA SER A 223 -11.19 19.44 -18.01
C SER A 223 -11.67 20.85 -18.27
N ILE A 224 -11.46 21.35 -19.49
CA ILE A 224 -11.93 22.67 -19.89
C ILE A 224 -13.31 22.53 -20.54
N ALA A 225 -14.31 23.14 -19.90
CA ALA A 225 -15.66 23.17 -20.42
C ALA A 225 -15.72 23.93 -21.75
N GLY A 226 -16.36 23.32 -22.76
CA GLY A 226 -16.73 23.92 -24.04
C GLY A 226 -18.19 24.44 -24.04
N PRO A 227 -18.71 24.78 -25.19
CA PRO A 227 -20.12 25.19 -25.32
C PRO A 227 -21.07 24.03 -25.03
N ILE A 228 -22.24 24.33 -24.50
CA ILE A 228 -23.31 23.35 -24.37
C ILE A 228 -23.91 23.09 -25.78
N VAL A 229 -23.88 21.85 -26.22
CA VAL A 229 -24.42 21.42 -27.52
C VAL A 229 -25.54 20.41 -27.27
N ASN A 230 -26.73 20.69 -27.79
CA ASN A 230 -27.93 19.85 -27.60
C ASN A 230 -28.32 19.57 -26.14
N GLY A 231 -27.95 20.49 -25.23
CA GLY A 231 -28.21 20.33 -23.78
C GLY A 231 -27.14 19.53 -23.00
N GLU A 232 -26.10 19.05 -23.67
CA GLU A 232 -24.99 18.35 -23.06
C GLU A 232 -23.74 19.24 -23.00
N GLN A 233 -23.01 19.16 -21.89
CA GLN A 233 -21.74 19.86 -21.70
C GLN A 233 -20.68 19.21 -22.59
N THR A 234 -20.07 20.00 -23.48
CA THR A 234 -18.90 19.57 -24.24
C THR A 234 -17.61 20.06 -23.54
N TYR A 235 -16.48 19.44 -23.88
CA TYR A 235 -15.18 19.82 -23.35
C TYR A 235 -14.22 20.14 -24.50
N ILE A 236 -13.54 21.27 -24.38
CA ILE A 236 -12.50 21.68 -25.32
C ILE A 236 -11.23 20.85 -25.06
N ASP A 237 -10.98 20.55 -23.77
CA ASP A 237 -9.89 19.70 -23.33
C ASP A 237 -10.44 18.72 -22.30
N SER A 238 -10.25 17.44 -22.56
CA SER A 238 -10.74 16.35 -21.71
C SER A 238 -9.58 15.73 -20.97
N VAL A 239 -9.57 15.90 -19.64
CA VAL A 239 -8.56 15.31 -18.77
C VAL A 239 -9.09 13.99 -18.21
N PHE A 240 -8.28 12.94 -18.33
CA PHE A 240 -8.54 11.64 -17.72
C PHE A 240 -7.53 11.39 -16.60
N THR A 241 -8.00 10.94 -15.45
CA THR A 241 -7.16 10.59 -14.31
C THR A 241 -7.15 9.08 -14.13
N THR A 242 -5.96 8.48 -14.12
CA THR A 242 -5.80 7.05 -13.83
C THR A 242 -5.47 6.87 -12.36
N SER A 243 -6.27 6.10 -11.66
CA SER A 243 -6.05 5.66 -10.28
C SER A 243 -5.73 4.17 -10.23
N ASN A 244 -5.06 3.74 -9.18
CA ASN A 244 -4.77 2.33 -8.93
C ASN A 244 -4.79 2.05 -7.43
N VAL A 245 -5.59 1.08 -7.01
CA VAL A 245 -5.77 0.72 -5.60
C VAL A 245 -4.48 0.26 -4.92
N TRP A 246 -3.53 -0.28 -5.68
CA TRP A 246 -2.26 -0.76 -5.16
C TRP A 246 -1.24 0.35 -4.90
N LEU A 247 -1.43 1.54 -5.49
CA LEU A 247 -0.60 2.73 -5.23
C LEU A 247 -0.99 3.45 -3.94
N ASP A 248 -1.46 2.71 -2.97
CA ASP A 248 -1.86 3.18 -1.65
C ASP A 248 -1.09 2.42 -0.56
N ALA A 249 -0.51 3.14 0.40
CA ALA A 249 0.30 2.53 1.46
C ALA A 249 -0.52 1.69 2.46
N TRP A 250 -1.83 1.90 2.57
CA TRP A 250 -2.70 1.10 3.44
C TRP A 250 -3.21 -0.18 2.78
N ARG A 251 -3.19 -0.23 1.43
CA ARG A 251 -3.74 -1.34 0.65
C ARG A 251 -2.69 -2.12 -0.11
N GLY A 252 -1.63 -1.48 -0.59
CA GLY A 252 -0.68 -2.07 -1.51
C GLY A 252 0.77 -1.65 -1.30
N VAL A 253 1.44 -1.32 -2.39
CA VAL A 253 2.88 -1.05 -2.45
C VAL A 253 3.26 0.40 -2.08
N GLY A 254 2.29 1.26 -1.77
CA GLY A 254 2.52 2.69 -1.63
C GLY A 254 2.57 3.40 -2.97
N ASN A 255 2.61 4.73 -2.94
CA ASN A 255 2.58 5.52 -4.18
C ASN A 255 3.95 5.59 -4.85
N ILE A 256 4.39 4.45 -5.41
CA ILE A 256 5.67 4.31 -6.15
C ILE A 256 5.70 5.05 -7.50
N ASN A 257 4.64 5.79 -7.82
CA ASN A 257 4.58 6.71 -8.96
C ASN A 257 4.75 8.18 -8.56
N ASN A 258 4.83 8.47 -7.26
CA ASN A 258 4.95 9.85 -6.77
C ASN A 258 6.41 10.31 -6.82
N GLU A 259 6.66 11.41 -7.51
CA GLU A 259 7.99 12.03 -7.63
C GLU A 259 8.44 12.75 -6.34
N ASP A 260 7.52 13.11 -5.44
CA ASP A 260 7.85 13.74 -4.15
C ASP A 260 8.31 12.75 -3.08
N SER A 261 8.32 11.46 -3.41
CA SER A 261 8.67 10.38 -2.49
C SER A 261 9.71 9.46 -3.10
N THR A 262 10.68 9.05 -2.29
CA THR A 262 11.74 8.13 -2.72
C THR A 262 11.51 6.73 -2.19
N TYR A 263 11.59 5.74 -3.07
CA TYR A 263 11.37 4.33 -2.74
C TYR A 263 12.55 3.45 -3.16
N VAL A 264 12.71 2.33 -2.46
CA VAL A 264 13.45 1.16 -2.94
C VAL A 264 12.43 0.03 -3.12
N VAL A 265 12.37 -0.56 -4.31
CA VAL A 265 11.40 -1.61 -4.62
C VAL A 265 12.12 -2.88 -5.02
N TYR A 266 11.76 -4.01 -4.40
CA TYR A 266 12.27 -5.34 -4.69
C TYR A 266 11.17 -6.13 -5.40
N VAL A 267 11.28 -6.29 -6.71
CA VAL A 267 10.27 -6.95 -7.54
C VAL A 267 10.70 -8.39 -7.80
N PRO A 268 9.90 -9.39 -7.44
CA PRO A 268 10.22 -10.78 -7.71
C PRO A 268 10.17 -11.06 -9.23
N THR A 269 11.05 -11.93 -9.70
CA THR A 269 10.90 -12.52 -11.04
C THR A 269 9.59 -13.28 -11.18
N ASP A 270 9.11 -13.50 -12.39
CA ASP A 270 7.86 -14.26 -12.64
C ASP A 270 7.89 -15.64 -11.99
N SER A 271 9.03 -16.34 -12.09
CA SER A 271 9.19 -17.67 -11.47
C SER A 271 9.09 -17.61 -9.94
N LEU A 272 9.69 -16.59 -9.31
CA LEU A 272 9.59 -16.39 -7.87
C LEU A 272 8.17 -15.97 -7.48
N TRP A 273 7.57 -15.03 -8.20
CA TRP A 273 6.20 -14.58 -7.97
C TRP A 273 5.19 -15.72 -8.00
N GLU A 274 5.27 -16.59 -9.02
CA GLU A 274 4.39 -17.75 -9.13
C GLU A 274 4.53 -18.69 -7.92
N LYS A 275 5.76 -18.97 -7.49
CA LYS A 275 6.02 -19.80 -6.29
C LYS A 275 5.43 -19.16 -5.04
N MET A 276 5.66 -17.85 -4.83
CA MET A 276 5.16 -17.11 -3.67
C MET A 276 3.62 -17.08 -3.64
N VAL A 277 2.98 -16.80 -4.78
CA VAL A 277 1.53 -16.77 -4.88
C VAL A 277 0.93 -18.16 -4.65
N LYS A 278 1.48 -19.19 -5.27
CA LYS A 278 1.02 -20.58 -5.10
C LYS A 278 1.15 -21.05 -3.64
N HIS A 279 2.27 -20.71 -3.00
CA HIS A 279 2.46 -21.00 -1.58
C HIS A 279 1.41 -20.29 -0.71
N ALA A 280 1.22 -18.98 -0.91
CA ALA A 280 0.20 -18.24 -0.17
C ALA A 280 -1.22 -18.75 -0.45
N GLU A 281 -1.56 -19.11 -1.71
CA GLU A 281 -2.87 -19.66 -2.06
C GLU A 281 -3.20 -20.95 -1.29
N SER A 282 -2.21 -21.79 -0.99
CA SER A 282 -2.42 -23.02 -0.22
C SER A 282 -2.94 -22.75 1.19
N HIS A 283 -2.65 -21.58 1.75
CA HIS A 283 -3.09 -21.15 3.08
C HIS A 283 -4.47 -20.48 3.10
N TYR A 284 -5.05 -20.22 1.92
CA TYR A 284 -6.41 -19.68 1.75
C TYR A 284 -7.40 -20.76 1.28
N ASN A 285 -7.24 -21.99 1.76
CA ASN A 285 -8.04 -23.10 1.34
C ASN A 285 -9.37 -23.14 2.12
N TYR A 286 -10.45 -22.82 1.42
CA TYR A 286 -11.81 -22.99 1.95
C TYR A 286 -12.22 -24.45 1.91
N ASP A 287 -13.08 -24.85 2.82
CA ASP A 287 -13.75 -26.15 2.72
C ASP A 287 -14.95 -26.04 1.78
N PHE A 288 -14.83 -26.60 0.59
CA PHE A 288 -15.89 -26.65 -0.42
C PHE A 288 -16.76 -27.92 -0.32
N SER A 289 -16.59 -28.74 0.73
CA SER A 289 -17.29 -30.02 0.87
C SER A 289 -18.79 -29.91 1.24
N PHE A 290 -19.32 -28.68 1.36
CA PHE A 290 -20.69 -28.44 1.75
C PHE A 290 -21.67 -28.60 0.60
N ALA A 291 -22.67 -29.43 0.81
CA ALA A 291 -23.64 -29.87 -0.19
C ALA A 291 -24.48 -28.74 -0.84
N ASN A 292 -24.48 -27.54 -0.31
CA ASN A 292 -25.30 -26.42 -0.77
C ASN A 292 -24.52 -25.21 -1.28
N MET A 293 -23.24 -25.35 -1.55
CA MET A 293 -22.44 -24.27 -2.13
C MET A 293 -22.71 -24.14 -3.62
N THR A 294 -23.20 -22.99 -4.04
CA THR A 294 -23.43 -22.71 -5.47
C THR A 294 -22.10 -22.53 -6.20
N GLU A 295 -22.11 -22.76 -7.52
CA GLU A 295 -20.92 -22.50 -8.35
C GLU A 295 -20.49 -21.01 -8.27
N ALA A 296 -21.44 -20.07 -8.21
CA ALA A 296 -21.15 -18.64 -8.01
C ALA A 296 -20.35 -18.39 -6.73
N THR A 297 -20.74 -19.00 -5.61
CA THR A 297 -20.04 -18.89 -4.33
C THR A 297 -18.63 -19.50 -4.39
N LYS A 298 -18.45 -20.62 -5.10
CA LYS A 298 -17.12 -21.22 -5.30
C LYS A 298 -16.19 -20.29 -6.08
N ILE A 299 -16.69 -19.70 -7.18
CA ILE A 299 -15.95 -18.73 -8.00
C ILE A 299 -15.55 -17.51 -7.19
N GLU A 300 -16.47 -16.95 -6.39
CA GLU A 300 -16.19 -15.80 -5.53
C GLU A 300 -15.08 -16.13 -4.52
N ARG A 301 -15.17 -17.26 -3.85
CA ARG A 301 -14.15 -17.69 -2.87
C ARG A 301 -12.79 -17.97 -3.53
N ASP A 302 -12.79 -18.58 -4.69
CA ASP A 302 -11.55 -18.79 -5.43
C ASP A 302 -10.91 -17.48 -5.88
N SER A 303 -11.70 -16.50 -6.26
CA SER A 303 -11.24 -15.13 -6.57
C SER A 303 -10.67 -14.44 -5.34
N LEU A 304 -11.32 -14.54 -4.19
CA LEU A 304 -10.81 -14.01 -2.92
C LEU A 304 -9.51 -14.69 -2.47
N ARG A 305 -9.39 -16.01 -2.65
CA ARG A 305 -8.15 -16.75 -2.39
C ARG A 305 -6.99 -16.19 -3.17
N ARG A 306 -7.17 -16.04 -4.49
CA ARG A 306 -6.15 -15.49 -5.38
C ARG A 306 -5.81 -14.04 -5.06
N TYR A 307 -6.81 -13.23 -4.75
CA TYR A 307 -6.63 -11.85 -4.35
C TYR A 307 -5.80 -11.74 -3.06
N ASN A 308 -6.18 -12.45 -2.01
CA ASN A 308 -5.48 -12.44 -0.73
C ASN A 308 -4.03 -12.93 -0.86
N ALA A 309 -3.79 -14.01 -1.62
CA ALA A 309 -2.45 -14.55 -1.83
C ALA A 309 -1.53 -13.54 -2.53
N ARG A 310 -2.03 -12.82 -3.53
CA ARG A 310 -1.25 -11.78 -4.22
C ARG A 310 -1.03 -10.55 -3.35
N LEU A 311 -2.08 -10.10 -2.65
CA LEU A 311 -2.00 -8.98 -1.73
C LEU A 311 -0.89 -9.16 -0.70
N HIS A 312 -0.78 -10.34 -0.10
CA HIS A 312 0.25 -10.59 0.92
C HIS A 312 1.66 -10.47 0.37
N ASN A 313 1.89 -10.90 -0.86
CA ASN A 313 3.20 -10.81 -1.49
C ASN A 313 3.53 -9.38 -1.95
N LEU A 314 2.55 -8.58 -2.33
CA LEU A 314 2.76 -7.17 -2.72
C LEU A 314 3.17 -6.25 -1.57
N LYS A 315 2.65 -6.49 -0.37
CA LYS A 315 2.83 -5.60 0.81
C LYS A 315 4.29 -5.35 1.20
N TYR A 316 5.19 -6.23 0.80
CA TYR A 316 6.59 -6.21 1.23
C TYR A 316 7.57 -5.94 0.09
N MET A 317 7.05 -5.51 -1.07
CA MET A 317 7.89 -5.20 -2.24
C MET A 317 8.53 -3.82 -2.16
N SER A 318 7.92 -2.85 -1.48
CA SER A 318 8.36 -1.45 -1.49
C SER A 318 8.73 -0.92 -0.11
N TYR A 319 9.75 -0.08 -0.07
CA TYR A 319 10.32 0.55 1.13
C TYR A 319 10.48 2.04 0.88
N SER A 320 9.82 2.87 1.69
CA SER A 320 9.92 4.32 1.57
C SER A 320 11.18 4.84 2.26
N VAL A 321 12.05 5.53 1.52
CA VAL A 321 13.27 6.13 2.08
C VAL A 321 12.91 7.23 3.09
N ASN A 322 11.85 7.97 2.85
CA ASN A 322 11.41 9.03 3.77
C ASN A 322 10.97 8.49 5.13
N GLU A 323 10.39 7.29 5.17
CA GLU A 323 9.97 6.65 6.43
C GLU A 323 11.11 5.94 7.17
N GLN A 324 12.22 5.65 6.49
CA GLN A 324 13.39 5.07 7.15
C GLN A 324 13.95 5.97 8.27
N LYS A 325 13.66 7.26 8.24
CA LYS A 325 14.03 8.20 9.32
C LYS A 325 13.42 7.83 10.67
N HIS A 326 12.35 7.03 10.68
CA HIS A 326 11.66 6.55 11.88
C HIS A 326 12.09 5.15 12.32
N VAL A 327 13.02 4.52 11.59
CA VAL A 327 13.58 3.21 11.95
C VAL A 327 14.78 3.42 12.85
N ALA A 328 14.79 2.79 14.02
CA ALA A 328 15.84 2.97 15.04
C ALA A 328 17.23 2.49 14.59
N SER A 329 17.29 1.54 13.63
CA SER A 329 18.55 1.02 13.08
C SER A 329 18.71 1.39 11.62
N SER A 330 19.87 1.93 11.26
CA SER A 330 20.25 2.22 9.87
C SER A 330 20.31 0.97 8.98
N ASP A 331 20.52 -0.20 9.60
CA ASP A 331 20.71 -1.48 8.91
C ASP A 331 19.39 -2.23 8.66
N SER A 332 18.28 -1.67 9.12
CA SER A 332 16.95 -2.23 8.95
C SER A 332 16.12 -1.42 7.96
N ALA A 333 15.26 -2.10 7.23
CA ALA A 333 14.29 -1.51 6.31
C ALA A 333 12.86 -1.85 6.75
N MET A 334 11.97 -0.87 6.65
CA MET A 334 10.56 -1.00 6.98
C MET A 334 9.72 -0.86 5.71
N PRO A 335 8.86 -1.83 5.41
CA PRO A 335 7.98 -1.75 4.24
C PRO A 335 7.11 -0.49 4.23
N ALA A 336 6.81 0.02 3.05
CA ALA A 336 5.92 1.16 2.87
C ALA A 336 4.47 0.84 3.23
N TYR A 337 4.08 -0.44 3.21
CA TYR A 337 2.74 -0.88 3.58
C TYR A 337 2.41 -0.58 5.05
N ARG A 338 1.24 0.03 5.28
CA ARG A 338 0.77 0.48 6.62
C ARG A 338 -0.49 -0.23 7.12
N GLY A 339 -1.14 -1.03 6.28
CA GLY A 339 -2.44 -1.66 6.59
C GLY A 339 -2.37 -2.87 7.52
N GLY A 340 -1.24 -3.14 8.17
CA GLY A 340 -1.06 -4.26 9.10
C GLY A 340 0.24 -4.20 9.86
N LYS A 341 0.71 -5.34 10.36
CA LYS A 341 2.01 -5.44 11.03
C LYS A 341 3.14 -5.00 10.09
N ARG A 342 3.96 -4.10 10.56
CA ARG A 342 5.16 -3.63 9.87
C ARG A 342 6.37 -4.34 10.43
N ALA A 343 6.82 -5.39 9.75
CA ALA A 343 8.05 -6.08 10.10
C ALA A 343 9.27 -5.25 9.67
N LEU A 344 10.37 -5.36 10.41
CA LEU A 344 11.67 -4.80 10.04
C LEU A 344 12.50 -5.90 9.41
N PHE A 345 13.13 -5.60 8.28
CA PHE A 345 14.02 -6.51 7.56
C PHE A 345 15.44 -5.96 7.57
N ALA A 346 16.42 -6.83 7.71
CA ALA A 346 17.82 -6.44 7.53
C ALA A 346 18.06 -6.06 6.06
N LYS A 347 18.61 -4.88 5.82
CA LYS A 347 18.93 -4.41 4.46
C LYS A 347 19.86 -5.38 3.73
N ALA A 348 20.86 -5.91 4.46
CA ALA A 348 21.79 -6.89 3.89
C ALA A 348 21.09 -8.15 3.37
N ASP A 349 20.01 -8.59 4.02
CA ASP A 349 19.25 -9.76 3.57
C ASP A 349 18.38 -9.43 2.34
N LEU A 350 17.81 -8.22 2.27
CA LEU A 350 17.07 -7.75 1.09
C LEU A 350 17.97 -7.65 -0.15
N GLU A 351 19.22 -7.22 0.03
CA GLU A 351 20.20 -7.06 -1.06
C GLU A 351 20.79 -8.39 -1.57
N LYS A 352 20.72 -9.44 -0.78
CA LYS A 352 21.43 -10.70 -1.04
C LYS A 352 21.05 -11.39 -2.34
N ASN A 353 19.80 -11.25 -2.78
CA ASN A 353 19.25 -11.95 -3.95
C ASN A 353 18.87 -10.96 -5.08
N VAL A 354 19.46 -9.79 -5.08
CA VAL A 354 19.26 -8.79 -6.15
C VAL A 354 20.04 -9.23 -7.38
N ILE A 355 19.34 -9.43 -8.50
CA ILE A 355 19.91 -9.83 -9.79
C ILE A 355 19.98 -8.68 -10.81
N PHE A 356 19.23 -7.60 -10.55
CA PHE A 356 19.22 -6.39 -11.36
C PHE A 356 18.88 -5.18 -10.51
N GLU A 357 19.52 -4.04 -10.82
CA GLU A 357 19.27 -2.77 -10.16
C GLU A 357 19.27 -1.63 -11.17
N LYS A 358 18.36 -0.67 -10.98
CA LYS A 358 18.32 0.57 -11.78
C LYS A 358 17.85 1.75 -10.93
N GLU A 359 18.60 2.83 -10.99
CA GLU A 359 18.22 4.12 -10.44
C GLU A 359 17.18 4.80 -11.35
N LEU A 360 16.11 5.33 -10.75
CA LEU A 360 14.98 5.94 -11.43
C LEU A 360 14.69 7.33 -10.81
N SER A 361 13.71 8.07 -11.36
CA SER A 361 13.43 9.45 -10.90
C SER A 361 13.03 9.53 -9.43
N ASN A 362 12.28 8.53 -8.94
CA ASN A 362 11.77 8.52 -7.58
C ASN A 362 12.30 7.35 -6.73
N GLY A 363 13.47 6.81 -7.08
CA GLY A 363 14.14 5.82 -6.26
C GLY A 363 14.88 4.72 -7.01
N ILE A 364 14.98 3.55 -6.39
CA ILE A 364 15.75 2.42 -6.89
C ILE A 364 14.83 1.23 -7.15
N PHE A 365 14.90 0.71 -8.35
CA PHE A 365 14.20 -0.49 -8.77
C PHE A 365 15.15 -1.68 -8.77
N LYS A 366 14.78 -2.76 -8.09
CA LYS A 366 15.56 -3.98 -7.98
C LYS A 366 14.73 -5.18 -8.34
N VAL A 367 15.33 -6.13 -9.07
CA VAL A 367 14.71 -7.42 -9.35
C VAL A 367 15.39 -8.49 -8.50
N VAL A 368 14.60 -9.37 -7.90
CA VAL A 368 15.08 -10.43 -7.00
C VAL A 368 14.60 -11.81 -7.46
N ASP A 369 15.43 -12.81 -7.28
CA ASP A 369 15.13 -14.22 -7.57
C ASP A 369 14.82 -15.07 -6.33
N ALA A 370 15.00 -14.50 -5.14
CA ALA A 370 14.52 -15.02 -3.87
C ALA A 370 14.17 -13.87 -2.91
N MET A 371 13.21 -14.14 -2.02
CA MET A 371 12.89 -13.21 -0.94
C MET A 371 13.56 -13.64 0.37
N PRO A 372 14.10 -12.69 1.14
CA PRO A 372 14.87 -12.99 2.34
C PRO A 372 14.03 -13.34 3.57
N TYR A 373 12.72 -13.24 3.46
CA TYR A 373 11.79 -13.40 4.57
C TYR A 373 10.93 -14.64 4.42
N LYS A 374 10.55 -15.20 5.56
CA LYS A 374 9.62 -16.33 5.63
C LYS A 374 8.17 -15.83 5.73
N PRO A 375 7.20 -16.61 5.29
CA PRO A 375 5.78 -16.30 5.47
C PRO A 375 5.40 -15.97 6.92
N THR A 376 6.02 -16.62 7.90
CA THR A 376 5.80 -16.39 9.34
C THR A 376 6.29 -15.02 9.82
N ASP A 377 7.23 -14.41 9.13
CA ASP A 377 7.67 -13.05 9.43
C ASP A 377 6.65 -12.00 8.96
N LEU A 378 5.73 -12.39 8.07
CA LEU A 378 4.84 -11.50 7.32
C LEU A 378 3.38 -11.75 7.59
N TRP A 379 2.80 -12.68 6.82
CA TRP A 379 1.36 -12.90 6.76
C TRP A 379 0.91 -14.19 7.47
N HIS A 380 1.80 -15.13 7.70
CA HIS A 380 1.56 -16.36 8.45
C HIS A 380 2.09 -16.22 9.89
N ASP A 381 1.75 -15.11 10.54
CA ASP A 381 2.20 -14.79 11.90
C ASP A 381 1.29 -15.41 12.96
N THR A 382 1.76 -15.40 14.21
CA THR A 382 0.94 -15.79 15.36
C THR A 382 -0.29 -14.90 15.47
N ILE A 383 -1.47 -15.52 15.57
CA ILE A 383 -2.72 -14.80 15.82
C ILE A 383 -2.85 -14.59 17.32
N PHE A 384 -2.95 -13.34 17.74
CA PHE A 384 -3.17 -12.94 19.12
C PHE A 384 -4.60 -12.45 19.30
N LEU A 385 -5.27 -12.98 20.32
CA LEU A 385 -6.54 -12.46 20.80
C LEU A 385 -6.35 -12.02 22.24
N GLU A 386 -6.51 -10.74 22.50
CA GLU A 386 -6.55 -10.21 23.86
C GLU A 386 -7.88 -10.62 24.50
N GLY A 387 -7.82 -11.17 25.71
CA GLY A 387 -9.00 -11.69 26.40
C GLY A 387 -10.05 -10.61 26.67
N GLU A 388 -9.60 -9.38 26.94
CA GLU A 388 -10.45 -8.20 27.18
C GLU A 388 -11.09 -7.64 25.91
N ASN A 389 -10.68 -8.08 24.73
CA ASN A 389 -11.25 -7.58 23.48
C ASN A 389 -12.67 -8.14 23.26
N ARG A 390 -13.66 -7.34 23.63
CA ARG A 390 -15.09 -7.71 23.53
C ARG A 390 -15.52 -8.08 22.11
N SER A 391 -14.88 -7.54 21.07
CA SER A 391 -15.21 -7.87 19.68
C SER A 391 -14.90 -9.33 19.34
N MET A 392 -14.03 -9.98 20.11
CA MET A 392 -13.65 -11.39 19.94
C MET A 392 -14.51 -12.35 20.79
N TRP A 393 -15.41 -11.85 21.59
CA TRP A 393 -16.31 -12.69 22.37
C TRP A 393 -17.41 -13.26 21.49
N ASN A 394 -17.72 -14.54 21.69
CA ASN A 394 -18.70 -15.27 20.87
C ASN A 394 -20.04 -15.43 21.61
N TRP A 395 -20.65 -14.30 21.98
CA TRP A 395 -22.03 -14.20 22.44
C TRP A 395 -22.78 -13.15 21.64
N GLU A 396 -24.08 -13.35 21.46
CA GLU A 396 -24.98 -12.26 21.09
C GLU A 396 -25.13 -11.33 22.31
N GLU A 397 -25.29 -10.03 22.11
CA GLU A 397 -25.35 -9.04 23.22
C GLU A 397 -26.41 -9.41 24.26
N LYS A 398 -27.56 -9.89 23.81
CA LYS A 398 -28.67 -10.35 24.68
C LYS A 398 -28.36 -11.63 25.52
N ASP A 399 -27.35 -12.39 25.09
CA ASP A 399 -27.00 -13.68 25.71
C ASP A 399 -25.66 -13.59 26.48
N LEU A 400 -25.05 -12.42 26.54
CA LEU A 400 -23.83 -12.18 27.30
C LEU A 400 -24.13 -12.25 28.80
N PRO A 401 -23.48 -13.17 29.54
CA PRO A 401 -23.69 -13.28 30.98
C PRO A 401 -23.25 -12.00 31.72
N GLU A 402 -24.01 -11.55 32.69
CA GLU A 402 -23.69 -10.37 33.51
C GLU A 402 -22.36 -10.54 34.27
N GLU A 403 -21.96 -11.76 34.57
CA GLU A 403 -20.73 -12.08 35.29
C GLU A 403 -19.48 -12.13 34.40
N VAL A 404 -19.61 -11.79 33.10
CA VAL A 404 -18.47 -11.64 32.19
C VAL A 404 -18.00 -10.20 32.18
N GLU A 405 -16.78 -9.99 32.61
CA GLU A 405 -16.20 -8.67 32.80
C GLU A 405 -14.80 -8.54 32.20
N VAL A 406 -14.39 -7.30 31.96
CA VAL A 406 -13.00 -6.91 31.75
C VAL A 406 -12.47 -6.33 33.05
N LEU A 407 -11.45 -6.93 33.60
CA LEU A 407 -10.84 -6.50 34.85
C LEU A 407 -9.41 -5.98 34.60
N THR A 408 -9.00 -5.03 35.44
CA THR A 408 -7.65 -4.48 35.43
C THR A 408 -6.74 -5.32 36.31
N ALA A 409 -5.59 -5.72 35.77
CA ALA A 409 -4.58 -6.41 36.53
C ALA A 409 -3.94 -5.49 37.58
N PHE A 410 -3.79 -5.98 38.78
CA PHE A 410 -3.25 -5.22 39.88
C PHE A 410 -1.71 -5.17 39.81
N LYS A 411 -1.15 -4.01 39.52
CA LYS A 411 0.31 -3.84 39.32
C LYS A 411 1.10 -3.52 40.60
N SER A 412 0.46 -3.09 41.67
CA SER A 412 1.15 -2.35 42.74
C SER A 412 1.26 -3.04 44.08
N GLN A 413 0.69 -4.18 44.30
CA GLN A 413 0.96 -4.91 45.53
C GLN A 413 1.91 -6.05 45.29
N LEU A 414 3.12 -5.77 45.56
CA LEU A 414 4.11 -6.73 45.96
C LEU A 414 3.56 -7.55 47.11
N ASN A 415 3.03 -8.73 46.81
CA ASN A 415 3.01 -9.74 47.83
C ASN A 415 4.43 -9.93 48.29
N LYS A 416 4.67 -9.97 49.60
CA LYS A 416 6.01 -10.12 50.23
C LYS A 416 6.83 -11.31 49.69
N ASP A 417 6.22 -12.18 48.91
CA ASP A 417 6.81 -13.34 48.27
C ASP A 417 7.15 -13.17 46.80
N SER A 418 7.27 -11.96 46.28
CA SER A 418 7.90 -11.60 44.99
C SER A 418 7.57 -12.45 43.73
N MET A 419 6.59 -13.34 43.76
CA MET A 419 6.42 -14.36 42.72
C MET A 419 5.45 -13.99 41.58
N LEU A 420 4.73 -12.87 41.69
CA LEU A 420 3.71 -12.54 40.70
C LEU A 420 3.61 -11.05 40.50
N LEU A 421 4.19 -10.65 39.41
CA LEU A 421 4.14 -9.28 38.95
C LEU A 421 3.03 -9.17 37.91
N GLY A 422 1.96 -8.43 38.23
CA GLY A 422 0.92 -8.07 37.25
C GLY A 422 1.43 -7.19 36.12
N ALA A 423 2.74 -6.95 36.08
CA ALA A 423 3.42 -6.20 35.01
C ALA A 423 3.37 -6.90 33.63
N GLU A 424 3.10 -8.20 33.61
CA GLU A 424 3.18 -9.02 32.39
C GLU A 424 1.81 -9.29 31.74
N VAL A 425 0.71 -8.84 32.34
CA VAL A 425 -0.62 -8.92 31.71
C VAL A 425 -0.67 -7.92 30.55
N SER A 426 -0.98 -8.41 29.37
CA SER A 426 -1.06 -7.62 28.14
C SER A 426 -2.06 -6.47 28.31
N GLY A 427 -1.67 -5.25 27.94
CA GLY A 427 -2.53 -4.07 28.12
C GLY A 427 -2.93 -3.75 29.57
N GLY A 428 -2.54 -4.61 30.55
CA GLY A 428 -2.92 -4.48 31.94
C GLY A 428 -4.38 -4.83 32.25
N GLN A 429 -5.08 -5.44 31.32
CA GLN A 429 -6.48 -5.88 31.44
C GLN A 429 -6.62 -7.35 31.05
N TYR A 430 -7.66 -8.00 31.53
CA TYR A 430 -7.94 -9.39 31.20
C TYR A 430 -9.44 -9.69 31.23
N PHE A 431 -9.82 -10.74 30.51
CA PHE A 431 -11.17 -11.34 30.56
C PHE A 431 -11.39 -12.06 31.90
N SER A 432 -12.52 -11.86 32.53
CA SER A 432 -12.95 -12.57 33.72
C SER A 432 -14.39 -13.09 33.57
N TYR A 433 -14.62 -14.34 33.94
CA TYR A 433 -15.94 -14.90 34.02
C TYR A 433 -16.15 -15.59 35.39
N THR A 434 -16.94 -14.94 36.23
CA THR A 434 -17.14 -15.29 37.64
C THR A 434 -18.54 -15.82 37.89
N LYS A 435 -18.75 -17.09 37.84
CA LYS A 435 -20.02 -17.74 38.18
C LYS A 435 -19.77 -18.93 39.08
N GLU A 436 -20.67 -19.22 40.02
CA GLU A 436 -20.54 -20.34 40.94
C GLU A 436 -20.76 -21.72 40.31
N ALA A 437 -21.34 -21.76 39.12
CA ALA A 437 -21.59 -22.95 38.34
C ALA A 437 -20.52 -23.19 37.26
N LYS A 438 -20.73 -24.15 36.38
CA LYS A 438 -19.92 -24.40 35.18
C LYS A 438 -19.96 -23.19 34.27
N ASN A 439 -18.79 -22.56 34.04
CA ASN A 439 -18.61 -21.40 33.16
C ASN A 439 -18.12 -21.84 31.80
N THR A 440 -18.55 -21.14 30.75
CA THR A 440 -18.06 -21.35 29.39
C THR A 440 -17.69 -20.01 28.79
N ALA A 441 -16.41 -19.70 28.78
CA ALA A 441 -15.89 -18.55 28.04
C ALA A 441 -15.82 -18.89 26.54
N LYS A 442 -16.39 -18.02 25.70
CA LYS A 442 -16.55 -18.28 24.27
C LYS A 442 -15.83 -17.20 23.47
N PHE A 443 -14.94 -17.62 22.58
CA PHE A 443 -14.19 -16.73 21.71
C PHE A 443 -14.36 -17.09 20.25
N LYS A 444 -14.36 -16.10 19.38
CA LYS A 444 -14.28 -16.24 17.92
C LYS A 444 -12.87 -15.84 17.47
N ILE A 445 -12.30 -16.63 16.59
CA ILE A 445 -10.94 -16.47 16.12
C ILE A 445 -10.99 -15.86 14.73
N PRO A 446 -10.53 -14.61 14.55
CA PRO A 446 -10.56 -13.94 13.24
C PRO A 446 -9.40 -14.39 12.36
N LYS A 447 -9.62 -14.34 11.05
CA LYS A 447 -8.56 -14.42 10.02
C LYS A 447 -7.60 -15.60 10.15
N VAL A 448 -8.14 -16.80 10.37
CA VAL A 448 -7.34 -18.01 10.48
C VAL A 448 -7.04 -18.57 9.10
N LEU A 449 -5.77 -18.87 8.83
CA LEU A 449 -5.33 -19.50 7.59
C LEU A 449 -5.51 -21.03 7.64
N SER A 450 -5.56 -21.68 6.48
CA SER A 450 -5.45 -23.15 6.37
C SER A 450 -4.01 -23.55 6.65
N ALA A 451 -3.68 -23.72 7.92
CA ALA A 451 -2.34 -24.04 8.38
C ALA A 451 -2.40 -24.86 9.66
N LYS A 452 -1.26 -25.35 10.11
CA LYS A 452 -1.12 -26.03 11.39
C LYS A 452 -0.80 -25.03 12.48
N TYR A 453 -1.47 -25.14 13.61
CA TYR A 453 -1.27 -24.25 14.76
C TYR A 453 -1.08 -25.03 16.05
N HIS A 454 -0.16 -24.57 16.88
CA HIS A 454 -0.23 -24.80 18.32
C HIS A 454 -1.08 -23.70 18.95
N VAL A 455 -2.02 -24.07 19.80
CA VAL A 455 -2.87 -23.10 20.50
C VAL A 455 -2.43 -23.03 21.96
N ALA A 456 -2.23 -21.80 22.43
CA ALA A 456 -1.92 -21.52 23.83
C ALA A 456 -2.90 -20.50 24.40
N ILE A 457 -3.21 -20.64 25.68
CA ILE A 457 -4.06 -19.72 26.44
C ILE A 457 -3.26 -19.24 27.64
N ILE A 458 -3.16 -17.93 27.83
CA ILE A 458 -2.51 -17.33 28.97
C ILE A 458 -3.57 -17.05 30.05
N PHE A 459 -3.45 -17.78 31.15
CA PHE A 459 -4.32 -17.63 32.31
C PHE A 459 -3.74 -16.67 33.34
N VAL A 460 -4.62 -15.82 33.87
CA VAL A 460 -4.27 -14.86 34.93
C VAL A 460 -4.54 -15.48 36.29
N PRO A 461 -3.53 -15.58 37.16
CA PRO A 461 -3.70 -16.16 38.50
C PRO A 461 -4.50 -15.24 39.42
N LYS A 462 -5.15 -15.82 40.42
CA LYS A 462 -6.07 -15.10 41.31
C LYS A 462 -5.41 -13.96 42.09
N ASN A 463 -4.14 -14.04 42.43
CA ASN A 463 -3.43 -13.01 43.18
C ASN A 463 -3.10 -11.73 42.40
N ILE A 464 -3.29 -11.71 41.08
CA ILE A 464 -3.23 -10.48 40.28
C ILE A 464 -4.56 -9.70 40.32
N THR A 465 -5.59 -10.28 40.91
CA THR A 465 -6.86 -9.60 41.21
C THR A 465 -6.70 -8.71 42.45
N ASN A 466 -7.64 -7.79 42.69
CA ASN A 466 -7.62 -6.89 43.87
C ASN A 466 -7.70 -7.60 45.23
N GLU A 467 -7.78 -8.91 45.26
CA GLU A 467 -7.86 -9.68 46.48
C GLU A 467 -6.49 -10.21 46.90
N LEU A 468 -6.10 -9.94 48.13
CA LEU A 468 -4.98 -10.62 48.78
C LEU A 468 -5.40 -12.08 49.02
N VAL A 469 -4.78 -13.01 48.30
CA VAL A 469 -5.12 -14.42 48.38
C VAL A 469 -3.98 -15.19 49.01
N ASP A 470 -4.30 -15.96 50.07
CA ASP A 470 -3.36 -16.91 50.65
C ASP A 470 -2.97 -17.98 49.61
N LYS A 471 -1.71 -18.42 49.65
CA LYS A 471 -1.21 -19.46 48.73
C LYS A 471 -2.06 -20.74 48.77
N ASP A 472 -2.56 -21.12 49.91
CA ASP A 472 -3.39 -22.30 50.09
C ASP A 472 -4.79 -22.18 49.45
N LYS A 473 -5.17 -20.98 49.06
CA LYS A 473 -6.43 -20.66 48.34
C LYS A 473 -6.25 -20.42 46.86
N MET A 474 -5.01 -20.55 46.36
CA MET A 474 -4.70 -20.45 44.94
C MET A 474 -4.87 -21.83 44.28
N LEU A 475 -6.04 -22.07 43.78
CA LEU A 475 -6.41 -23.35 43.16
C LEU A 475 -6.26 -23.28 41.63
N PRO A 476 -5.81 -24.37 40.99
CA PRO A 476 -5.81 -24.45 39.53
C PRO A 476 -7.23 -24.49 38.98
N ASN A 477 -7.44 -24.03 37.79
CA ASN A 477 -8.65 -24.36 37.04
C ASN A 477 -8.55 -25.79 36.51
N LYS A 478 -9.65 -26.51 36.57
CA LYS A 478 -9.88 -27.75 35.82
C LYS A 478 -10.69 -27.41 34.58
N LEU A 479 -10.11 -27.58 33.42
CA LEU A 479 -10.64 -27.02 32.18
C LEU A 479 -10.96 -28.09 31.14
N GLN A 480 -11.99 -27.84 30.35
CA GLN A 480 -12.19 -28.43 29.05
C GLN A 480 -12.08 -27.32 28.01
N VAL A 481 -11.20 -27.48 27.04
CA VAL A 481 -11.10 -26.54 25.90
C VAL A 481 -11.58 -27.25 24.65
N THR A 482 -12.43 -26.57 23.89
CA THR A 482 -12.94 -27.08 22.62
C THR A 482 -12.67 -26.06 21.52
N VAL A 483 -12.02 -26.50 20.45
CA VAL A 483 -11.86 -25.71 19.22
C VAL A 483 -12.77 -26.29 18.16
N LYS A 484 -13.66 -25.47 17.62
CA LYS A 484 -14.67 -25.88 16.63
C LYS A 484 -14.60 -24.97 15.41
N GLN A 485 -14.77 -25.58 14.27
CA GLN A 485 -14.98 -24.86 13.03
C GLN A 485 -16.40 -25.10 12.54
N SER A 486 -17.17 -24.03 12.41
CA SER A 486 -18.49 -24.06 11.82
C SER A 486 -18.40 -23.94 10.32
N PRO A 487 -19.00 -24.83 9.57
CA PRO A 487 -18.97 -24.85 8.11
C PRO A 487 -20.07 -24.01 7.46
N GLY A 488 -20.76 -23.17 8.17
CA GLY A 488 -21.84 -22.35 7.70
C GLY A 488 -23.20 -23.08 7.54
N GLN A 489 -23.16 -24.28 7.09
CA GLN A 489 -24.31 -25.17 7.08
C GLN A 489 -23.87 -26.54 7.58
N GLY A 490 -24.61 -27.08 8.53
CA GLY A 490 -24.30 -28.36 9.15
C GLY A 490 -23.72 -28.26 10.56
N SER A 491 -23.28 -29.38 11.11
CA SER A 491 -22.73 -29.43 12.46
C SER A 491 -21.28 -28.94 12.49
N ALA A 492 -20.94 -28.17 13.51
CA ALA A 492 -19.55 -27.72 13.72
C ALA A 492 -18.61 -28.92 13.87
N ILE A 493 -17.48 -28.85 13.19
CA ILE A 493 -16.40 -29.82 13.25
C ILE A 493 -15.54 -29.51 14.47
N ARG A 494 -15.33 -30.51 15.33
CA ARG A 494 -14.41 -30.36 16.46
C ARG A 494 -12.99 -30.63 15.98
N LEU A 495 -12.13 -29.62 16.06
CA LEU A 495 -10.71 -29.72 15.77
C LEU A 495 -9.91 -30.12 17.01
N TYR A 496 -10.45 -29.81 18.20
CA TYR A 496 -9.84 -30.16 19.47
C TYR A 496 -10.90 -30.32 20.56
N ASP A 497 -10.76 -31.36 21.40
CA ASP A 497 -11.65 -31.64 22.55
C ASP A 497 -10.95 -32.62 23.53
N VAL A 498 -9.77 -32.24 24.03
CA VAL A 498 -9.08 -33.02 25.04
C VAL A 498 -9.37 -32.45 26.42
N GLN A 499 -9.63 -33.30 27.40
CA GLN A 499 -9.94 -32.90 28.77
C GLN A 499 -9.51 -33.97 29.79
N PRO A 500 -9.31 -33.62 31.07
CA PRO A 500 -9.20 -32.25 31.58
C PRO A 500 -7.81 -31.65 31.35
N LEU A 501 -7.76 -30.31 31.24
CA LEU A 501 -6.55 -29.53 31.25
C LEU A 501 -6.45 -28.74 32.57
N TYR A 502 -5.24 -28.42 33.02
CA TYR A 502 -5.00 -27.72 34.27
C TYR A 502 -4.01 -26.58 34.04
N ASN A 503 -4.33 -25.37 34.52
CA ASN A 503 -3.40 -24.25 34.52
C ASN A 503 -2.57 -24.25 35.84
N ASN A 504 -1.48 -23.50 35.82
CA ASN A 504 -0.71 -23.22 37.02
C ASN A 504 -1.33 -22.01 37.75
N PRO A 505 -1.79 -22.17 39.00
CA PRO A 505 -2.43 -21.07 39.73
C PRO A 505 -1.44 -20.03 40.29
N PHE A 506 -0.11 -20.30 40.25
CA PHE A 506 0.90 -19.49 40.90
C PHE A 506 1.64 -18.51 39.97
N LYS A 507 1.34 -18.52 38.69
CA LYS A 507 1.98 -17.63 37.70
C LYS A 507 1.01 -17.26 36.59
N LEU A 508 1.37 -16.21 35.83
CA LEU A 508 0.78 -15.99 34.52
C LEU A 508 1.14 -17.21 33.65
N ASP A 509 0.18 -18.07 33.38
CA ASP A 509 0.42 -19.42 32.86
C ASP A 509 0.08 -19.54 31.39
N THR A 510 1.09 -19.79 30.57
CA THR A 510 0.92 -20.10 29.15
C THR A 510 0.64 -21.59 28.99
N MET A 511 -0.63 -21.94 29.01
CA MET A 511 -1.10 -23.31 28.86
C MET A 511 -1.30 -23.65 27.37
N PHE A 512 -0.49 -24.57 26.85
CA PHE A 512 -0.72 -25.14 25.52
C PHE A 512 -1.83 -26.19 25.54
N LEU A 513 -2.62 -26.25 24.49
CA LEU A 513 -3.48 -27.39 24.24
C LEU A 513 -2.61 -28.61 23.95
N THR A 514 -2.89 -29.71 24.64
CA THR A 514 -2.08 -30.93 24.55
C THR A 514 -2.88 -32.12 24.05
N THR A 515 -2.21 -33.09 23.45
CA THR A 515 -2.74 -34.41 23.16
C THR A 515 -2.98 -35.17 24.46
N LYS A 516 -3.64 -36.33 24.37
CA LYS A 516 -3.80 -37.24 25.54
C LYS A 516 -2.46 -37.75 26.09
N THR A 517 -1.41 -37.72 25.29
CA THR A 517 -0.05 -38.11 25.67
C THR A 517 0.78 -36.96 26.24
N GLY A 518 0.21 -35.74 26.28
CA GLY A 518 0.84 -34.55 26.87
C GLY A 518 1.69 -33.72 25.90
N GLU A 519 1.78 -34.12 24.64
CA GLU A 519 2.46 -33.33 23.59
C GLU A 519 1.59 -32.15 23.17
N LYS A 520 2.19 -31.07 22.62
CA LYS A 520 1.43 -29.96 22.07
C LYS A 520 0.53 -30.45 20.94
N ALA A 521 -0.78 -30.19 21.04
CA ALA A 521 -1.72 -30.55 20.01
C ALA A 521 -1.52 -29.67 18.76
N ILE A 522 -1.73 -30.24 17.60
CA ILE A 522 -1.80 -29.54 16.31
C ILE A 522 -3.26 -29.36 15.97
N ILE A 523 -3.64 -28.11 15.68
CA ILE A 523 -4.97 -27.72 15.24
C ILE A 523 -4.86 -27.31 13.79
N GLU A 524 -5.66 -27.90 12.91
CA GLU A 524 -5.63 -27.66 11.45
C GLU A 524 -6.98 -27.10 10.97
N PRO A 525 -7.24 -25.79 11.12
CA PRO A 525 -8.44 -25.17 10.59
C PRO A 525 -8.36 -25.04 9.06
N LYS A 526 -9.53 -24.90 8.44
CA LYS A 526 -9.62 -24.34 7.10
C LYS A 526 -9.64 -22.81 7.18
N TYR A 527 -9.32 -22.15 6.09
CA TYR A 527 -9.36 -20.69 6.04
C TYR A 527 -10.75 -20.19 6.44
N CYS A 528 -10.75 -19.27 7.38
CA CYS A 528 -11.95 -18.55 7.75
C CYS A 528 -11.62 -17.10 8.07
N GLU A 529 -12.47 -16.20 7.57
CA GLU A 529 -12.44 -14.79 7.87
C GLU A 529 -13.78 -14.44 8.52
N TYR A 530 -13.72 -13.93 9.74
CA TYR A 530 -14.93 -13.46 10.40
C TYR A 530 -15.38 -12.17 9.73
N TYR A 531 -16.42 -12.25 8.92
CA TYR A 531 -17.08 -11.13 8.29
C TYR A 531 -18.42 -10.85 8.96
N ASP A 532 -18.59 -9.62 9.47
CA ASP A 532 -19.88 -9.18 9.98
C ASP A 532 -20.77 -8.78 8.80
N GLY A 533 -21.74 -9.59 8.50
CA GLY A 533 -22.87 -9.19 7.65
C GLY A 533 -23.07 -9.85 6.29
N SER A 534 -22.17 -10.68 5.77
CA SER A 534 -22.33 -11.33 4.47
C SER A 534 -22.41 -12.85 4.53
N ALA A 535 -22.61 -13.53 3.39
CA ALA A 535 -22.65 -14.98 3.23
C ALA A 535 -21.44 -15.74 3.81
N ALA A 536 -20.37 -15.04 4.18
CA ALA A 536 -19.22 -15.54 4.91
C ALA A 536 -19.48 -15.79 6.42
N LYS A 537 -20.67 -15.51 6.93
CA LYS A 537 -21.09 -15.89 8.31
C LYS A 537 -20.87 -17.36 8.63
N ASP A 538 -20.57 -18.12 7.64
CA ASP A 538 -20.66 -19.55 7.64
C ASP A 538 -19.36 -20.26 8.02
N TYR A 539 -18.22 -19.54 8.04
CA TYR A 539 -16.92 -20.11 8.40
C TYR A 539 -16.37 -19.44 9.64
N ASN A 540 -16.73 -19.96 10.79
CA ASN A 540 -16.24 -19.43 12.06
C ASN A 540 -15.38 -20.47 12.76
N LEU A 541 -14.15 -20.08 13.13
CA LEU A 541 -13.40 -20.80 14.13
C LEU A 541 -13.74 -20.23 15.51
N THR A 542 -14.15 -21.11 16.42
CA THR A 542 -14.48 -20.74 17.81
C THR A 542 -13.65 -21.55 18.79
N LEU A 543 -13.34 -20.93 19.93
CA LEU A 543 -12.68 -21.56 21.05
C LEU A 543 -13.53 -21.36 22.29
N ASP A 544 -13.96 -22.48 22.89
CA ASP A 544 -14.71 -22.49 24.13
C ASP A 544 -13.81 -23.00 25.27
N VAL A 545 -13.69 -22.22 26.34
CA VAL A 545 -13.01 -22.61 27.58
C VAL A 545 -14.04 -22.85 28.65
N ILE A 546 -14.13 -24.06 29.12
CA ILE A 546 -15.15 -24.51 30.10
C ILE A 546 -14.45 -24.82 31.41
N SER A 547 -14.87 -24.18 32.50
CA SER A 547 -14.43 -24.57 33.84
C SER A 547 -15.24 -25.74 34.34
N LEU A 548 -14.55 -26.80 34.77
CA LEU A 548 -15.17 -27.97 35.37
C LEU A 548 -15.22 -27.80 36.89
N THR A 549 -16.33 -28.21 37.48
CA THR A 549 -16.59 -28.05 38.91
C THR A 549 -15.78 -29.05 39.77
N GLY A 550 -15.39 -28.64 40.96
CA GLY A 550 -14.72 -29.46 41.96
C GLY A 550 -14.29 -28.59 43.15
N LYS A 551 -14.21 -29.17 44.34
CA LYS A 551 -13.83 -28.43 45.55
C LYS A 551 -12.36 -27.94 45.55
N ASP A 552 -11.51 -28.61 44.78
CA ASP A 552 -10.08 -28.37 44.72
C ASP A 552 -9.68 -27.54 43.47
N TYR A 553 -10.67 -26.90 42.83
CA TYR A 553 -10.47 -26.15 41.59
C TYR A 553 -11.12 -24.77 41.63
N ASP A 554 -10.43 -23.78 41.07
CA ASP A 554 -11.01 -22.46 40.83
C ASP A 554 -11.99 -22.53 39.66
N LYS A 555 -13.17 -21.98 39.85
CA LYS A 555 -14.23 -21.95 38.84
C LYS A 555 -14.13 -20.71 37.94
N VAL A 556 -13.46 -19.66 38.41
CA VAL A 556 -13.34 -18.40 37.70
C VAL A 556 -12.36 -18.55 36.57
N ILE A 557 -12.78 -18.21 35.35
CA ILE A 557 -11.94 -18.21 34.17
C ILE A 557 -11.35 -16.81 34.02
N ARG A 558 -10.03 -16.68 34.05
CA ARG A 558 -9.31 -15.42 33.84
C ARG A 558 -8.32 -15.63 32.70
N ILE A 559 -8.51 -14.90 31.60
CA ILE A 559 -7.70 -15.04 30.39
C ILE A 559 -7.11 -13.70 30.02
N ASP A 560 -5.79 -13.62 29.92
CA ASP A 560 -5.04 -12.52 29.36
C ASP A 560 -5.14 -12.56 27.82
N LYS A 561 -4.67 -13.64 27.21
CA LYS A 561 -4.72 -13.80 25.77
C LYS A 561 -4.79 -15.25 25.30
N ILE A 562 -5.22 -15.39 24.05
CA ILE A 562 -5.22 -16.65 23.31
C ILE A 562 -4.30 -16.48 22.10
N MET A 563 -3.47 -17.49 21.84
CA MET A 563 -2.50 -17.47 20.74
C MET A 563 -2.70 -18.68 19.83
N PHE A 564 -2.73 -18.44 18.53
CA PHE A 564 -2.60 -19.47 17.50
C PHE A 564 -1.22 -19.31 16.86
N ILE A 565 -0.31 -20.18 17.21
CA ILE A 565 1.11 -20.12 16.84
C ILE A 565 1.33 -21.07 15.66
N PRO A 566 1.73 -20.58 14.48
CA PRO A 566 1.99 -21.41 13.31
C PRO A 566 3.00 -22.52 13.61
N VAL A 567 2.74 -23.71 13.11
CA VAL A 567 3.69 -24.83 13.09
C VAL A 567 4.27 -24.88 11.69
N LEU A 568 5.56 -24.59 11.57
CA LEU A 568 6.25 -24.57 10.28
C LEU A 568 6.40 -26.00 9.77
N ASP A 569 6.08 -26.24 8.51
CA ASP A 569 6.54 -27.41 7.79
C ASP A 569 8.03 -27.22 7.44
N SER A 570 8.79 -28.30 7.30
CA SER A 570 10.25 -28.26 7.11
C SER A 570 10.72 -27.53 5.82
N GLU A 571 9.80 -27.05 5.02
CA GLU A 571 10.03 -26.29 3.78
C GLU A 571 9.72 -24.78 3.91
N GLU A 572 9.17 -24.33 5.03
CA GLU A 572 8.96 -22.93 5.41
C GLU A 572 10.14 -22.40 6.25
#